data_c8ae367d171ddaaa598a850683499493
#
_entry.id   c8ae367d171ddaaa598a850683499493
#
_cell.length_a   1.000
_cell.length_b   1.000
_cell.length_c   1.000
_cell.angle_alpha   90.00
_cell.angle_beta   90.00
_cell.angle_gamma   90.00
#
_symmetry.space_group_name_H-M   'P 1'
#
loop_
_entity.id
_entity.type
_entity.pdbx_description
1 polymer ?
#
loop_
_entity_poly.entity_id
_entity_poly.type
_entity_poly.pdbx_seq_one_letter_code
_entity_poly.pdbx_strand_id
1 'polypeptide(L)'
;MSRRSVLPEPPSRLSLRDLLSEALSGILQRPGRSVLTMLGTVLGIGAFVAVLGLTATATGQIGERFSLTKATTVTVTDRPSTDGLAPGTNPSSDFPADTDRRMSAIDGVQAGGVWWPVPGSPVISRHPDGPGEGTGLSLLAATPGAVAAMEPTLSAGVTMDDFVQRTAQPVVLLSEAAAKRLGVSRLDAQPAVFIDHVPYTVIGIYSDVRRQPAALLGMVIPASTALERYGNPAPDADRGVQGLVATRVGAATVVADQLPLALRPDTPNAFTVVPPPDPHSLQDTVTSDLTGLFLALAGICLLVGAVGIANTTLVAVMERTQEIGLRRSLGARTGHIAAQFLAESTALGTLGGLIGTGLGVVTVVGVAAARDWTAVLQPATTLPAPLIGTVVGLLAGLYPALRAARTDPLTALRSA
;
A
#
# COMPACT_ATOMS: atom_id res chain seq x y z
N MET A 1 73.46 -48.76 -16.33
CA MET A 1 72.00 -48.52 -16.45
C MET A 1 71.56 -47.62 -15.31
N SER A 2 71.55 -46.34 -15.57
CA SER A 2 71.11 -45.34 -14.57
C SER A 2 69.58 -45.19 -14.54
N ARG A 3 68.94 -45.53 -13.41
CA ARG A 3 67.53 -45.29 -13.16
C ARG A 3 67.38 -43.80 -12.94
N ARG A 4 66.85 -43.06 -13.93
CA ARG A 4 66.33 -41.71 -13.71
C ARG A 4 65.16 -41.80 -12.82
N SER A 5 65.21 -41.25 -11.60
CA SER A 5 64.14 -41.04 -10.70
C SER A 5 63.20 -40.00 -11.35
N VAL A 6 62.04 -40.45 -11.80
CA VAL A 6 60.95 -39.58 -12.22
C VAL A 6 60.43 -38.89 -10.97
N LEU A 7 60.74 -37.60 -10.81
CA LEU A 7 60.14 -36.79 -9.75
C LEU A 7 58.64 -36.73 -10.01
N PRO A 8 57.78 -36.89 -8.97
CA PRO A 8 56.37 -36.77 -9.12
C PRO A 8 56.05 -35.31 -9.56
N GLU A 9 55.39 -35.17 -10.69
CA GLU A 9 54.89 -33.86 -11.16
C GLU A 9 53.94 -33.28 -10.10
N PRO A 10 54.10 -31.98 -9.77
CA PRO A 10 53.21 -31.33 -8.83
C PRO A 10 51.76 -31.39 -9.36
N PRO A 11 50.77 -31.67 -8.50
CA PRO A 11 49.40 -31.74 -8.94
C PRO A 11 48.98 -30.40 -9.59
N SER A 12 48.53 -30.47 -10.85
CA SER A 12 48.05 -29.30 -11.59
C SER A 12 46.85 -28.69 -10.81
N ARG A 13 47.07 -27.53 -10.19
CA ARG A 13 46.04 -26.76 -9.47
C ARG A 13 45.52 -25.67 -10.40
N LEU A 14 44.27 -25.78 -10.81
CA LEU A 14 43.58 -24.67 -11.47
C LEU A 14 43.42 -23.53 -10.43
N SER A 15 44.02 -22.35 -10.74
CA SER A 15 43.78 -21.18 -9.93
C SER A 15 42.43 -20.55 -10.32
N LEU A 16 41.68 -20.01 -9.35
CA LEU A 16 40.43 -19.28 -9.60
C LEU A 16 40.63 -18.11 -10.58
N ARG A 17 41.83 -17.51 -10.57
CA ARG A 17 42.19 -16.40 -11.44
C ARG A 17 42.31 -16.83 -12.89
N ASP A 18 42.84 -18.02 -13.14
CA ASP A 18 43.00 -18.59 -14.50
C ASP A 18 41.62 -18.96 -15.05
N LEU A 19 40.72 -19.56 -14.21
CA LEU A 19 39.35 -19.86 -14.60
C LEU A 19 38.57 -18.61 -14.99
N LEU A 20 38.65 -17.52 -14.22
CA LEU A 20 37.99 -16.27 -14.51
C LEU A 20 38.52 -15.59 -15.79
N SER A 21 39.86 -15.60 -16.01
CA SER A 21 40.45 -15.02 -17.21
C SER A 21 40.08 -15.82 -18.46
N GLU A 22 40.00 -17.13 -18.36
CA GLU A 22 39.62 -18.01 -19.47
C GLU A 22 38.12 -17.88 -19.79
N ALA A 23 37.26 -17.77 -18.76
CA ALA A 23 35.84 -17.51 -18.94
C ALA A 23 35.56 -16.16 -19.61
N LEU A 24 36.26 -15.09 -19.20
CA LEU A 24 36.12 -13.78 -19.80
C LEU A 24 36.61 -13.75 -21.25
N SER A 25 37.73 -14.42 -21.55
CA SER A 25 38.24 -14.53 -22.92
C SER A 25 37.30 -15.29 -23.83
N GLY A 26 36.65 -16.35 -23.33
CA GLY A 26 35.62 -17.10 -24.07
C GLY A 26 34.41 -16.24 -24.45
N ILE A 27 33.95 -15.38 -23.52
CA ILE A 27 32.83 -14.45 -23.75
C ILE A 27 33.20 -13.40 -24.80
N LEU A 28 34.40 -12.87 -24.77
CA LEU A 28 34.86 -11.80 -25.66
C LEU A 28 35.17 -12.29 -27.08
N GLN A 29 35.47 -13.56 -27.28
CA GLN A 29 35.78 -14.13 -28.63
C GLN A 29 34.52 -14.15 -29.53
N ARG A 30 33.31 -14.23 -28.99
CA ARG A 30 32.02 -14.26 -29.75
C ARG A 30 30.99 -13.38 -29.12
N PRO A 31 31.13 -12.04 -29.16
CA PRO A 31 30.33 -11.10 -28.38
C PRO A 31 28.83 -11.15 -28.73
N GLY A 32 28.47 -11.28 -30.00
CA GLY A 32 27.06 -11.31 -30.41
C GLY A 32 26.29 -12.48 -29.83
N ARG A 33 26.93 -13.66 -29.74
CA ARG A 33 26.30 -14.86 -29.15
C ARG A 33 26.18 -14.71 -27.64
N SER A 34 27.21 -14.20 -26.98
CA SER A 34 27.22 -13.96 -25.53
C SER A 34 26.14 -12.95 -25.14
N VAL A 35 25.96 -11.86 -25.89
CA VAL A 35 24.89 -10.87 -25.67
C VAL A 35 23.51 -11.50 -25.83
N LEU A 36 23.27 -12.26 -26.91
CA LEU A 36 22.00 -12.90 -27.14
C LEU A 36 21.64 -13.90 -26.02
N THR A 37 22.66 -14.62 -25.53
CA THR A 37 22.49 -15.58 -24.44
C THR A 37 22.17 -14.88 -23.12
N MET A 38 22.87 -13.78 -22.82
CA MET A 38 22.63 -13.00 -21.61
C MET A 38 21.28 -12.27 -21.63
N LEU A 39 20.69 -12.01 -22.81
CA LEU A 39 19.48 -11.21 -22.94
C LEU A 39 18.33 -11.78 -22.09
N GLY A 40 18.17 -13.10 -22.08
CA GLY A 40 17.14 -13.76 -21.27
C GLY A 40 17.33 -13.55 -19.76
N THR A 41 18.57 -13.67 -19.27
CA THR A 41 18.87 -13.43 -17.84
C THR A 41 18.79 -11.94 -17.48
N VAL A 42 19.23 -11.05 -18.37
CA VAL A 42 19.11 -9.60 -18.21
C VAL A 42 17.65 -9.18 -18.11
N LEU A 43 16.80 -9.65 -19.04
CA LEU A 43 15.38 -9.33 -19.03
C LEU A 43 14.67 -9.93 -17.82
N GLY A 44 14.98 -11.19 -17.46
CA GLY A 44 14.35 -11.84 -16.31
C GLY A 44 14.66 -11.15 -14.99
N ILE A 45 15.93 -10.86 -14.74
CA ILE A 45 16.36 -10.18 -13.50
C ILE A 45 16.00 -8.70 -13.52
N GLY A 46 16.11 -8.04 -14.67
CA GLY A 46 15.69 -6.66 -14.85
C GLY A 46 14.18 -6.48 -14.58
N ALA A 47 13.36 -7.35 -15.14
CA ALA A 47 11.93 -7.35 -14.86
C ALA A 47 11.62 -7.63 -13.38
N PHE A 48 12.30 -8.59 -12.75
CA PHE A 48 12.15 -8.90 -11.34
C PHE A 48 12.44 -7.67 -10.46
N VAL A 49 13.58 -7.01 -10.66
CA VAL A 49 13.98 -5.82 -9.89
C VAL A 49 13.04 -4.64 -10.18
N ALA A 50 12.69 -4.42 -11.47
CA ALA A 50 11.82 -3.34 -11.86
C ALA A 50 10.42 -3.48 -11.22
N VAL A 51 9.85 -4.69 -11.25
CA VAL A 51 8.52 -4.93 -10.66
C VAL A 51 8.52 -4.73 -9.16
N LEU A 52 9.46 -5.35 -8.44
CA LEU A 52 9.53 -5.18 -6.98
C LEU A 52 9.79 -3.73 -6.59
N GLY A 53 10.67 -3.04 -7.31
CA GLY A 53 10.97 -1.64 -7.07
C GLY A 53 9.80 -0.69 -7.40
N LEU A 54 9.11 -0.91 -8.53
CA LEU A 54 7.92 -0.12 -8.89
C LEU A 54 6.77 -0.37 -7.93
N THR A 55 6.56 -1.62 -7.51
CA THR A 55 5.54 -1.97 -6.50
C THR A 55 5.83 -1.27 -5.18
N ALA A 56 7.06 -1.35 -4.67
CA ALA A 56 7.45 -0.67 -3.44
C ALA A 56 7.31 0.86 -3.55
N THR A 57 7.67 1.44 -4.71
CA THR A 57 7.53 2.87 -4.99
C THR A 57 6.07 3.29 -5.04
N ALA A 58 5.21 2.54 -5.74
CA ALA A 58 3.78 2.82 -5.82
C ALA A 58 3.08 2.69 -4.45
N THR A 59 3.44 1.65 -3.68
CA THR A 59 2.93 1.45 -2.32
C THR A 59 3.30 2.62 -1.40
N GLY A 60 4.54 3.12 -1.48
CA GLY A 60 4.98 4.31 -0.74
C GLY A 60 4.14 5.55 -1.07
N GLN A 61 3.85 5.79 -2.36
CA GLN A 61 3.02 6.93 -2.81
C GLN A 61 1.56 6.81 -2.38
N ILE A 62 1.00 5.60 -2.38
CA ILE A 62 -0.38 5.37 -1.89
C ILE A 62 -0.44 5.65 -0.39
N GLY A 63 0.57 5.24 0.38
CA GLY A 63 0.68 5.52 1.82
C GLY A 63 0.69 7.02 2.13
N GLU A 64 1.40 7.84 1.36
CA GLU A 64 1.43 9.29 1.52
C GLU A 64 0.09 9.96 1.14
N ARG A 65 -0.61 9.45 0.13
CA ARG A 65 -1.92 9.94 -0.30
C ARG A 65 -3.08 9.38 0.51
N PHE A 66 -2.89 8.28 1.21
CA PHE A 66 -3.85 7.76 2.17
C PHE A 66 -3.88 8.72 3.36
N SER A 67 -4.80 9.67 3.27
CA SER A 67 -4.95 10.79 4.19
C SER A 67 -4.82 10.30 5.64
N LEU A 68 -3.87 10.88 6.39
CA LEU A 68 -3.76 10.72 7.84
C LEU A 68 -5.12 10.84 8.53
N THR A 69 -6.02 11.64 7.95
CA THR A 69 -7.40 11.83 8.38
C THR A 69 -8.21 10.53 8.34
N LYS A 70 -8.09 9.72 7.28
CA LYS A 70 -8.79 8.43 7.21
C LYS A 70 -8.19 7.42 8.20
N ALA A 71 -6.88 7.41 8.36
CA ALA A 71 -6.19 6.53 9.29
C ALA A 71 -6.43 6.87 10.78
N THR A 72 -6.97 8.06 11.08
CA THR A 72 -7.26 8.55 12.44
C THR A 72 -8.74 8.72 12.72
N THR A 73 -9.63 8.19 11.89
CA THR A 73 -11.08 8.31 12.05
C THR A 73 -11.69 6.95 12.37
N VAL A 74 -12.37 6.85 13.51
CA VAL A 74 -13.15 5.68 13.88
C VAL A 74 -14.63 6.08 13.85
N THR A 75 -15.46 5.25 13.20
CA THR A 75 -16.91 5.44 13.16
C THR A 75 -17.58 4.37 14.01
N VAL A 76 -18.54 4.78 14.80
CA VAL A 76 -19.38 3.92 15.65
C VAL A 76 -20.82 4.05 15.21
N THR A 77 -21.45 2.95 14.87
CA THR A 77 -22.88 2.94 14.54
C THR A 77 -23.65 2.14 15.56
N ASP A 78 -24.82 2.63 15.89
CA ASP A 78 -25.75 1.91 16.72
C ASP A 78 -26.28 0.70 15.94
N ARG A 79 -26.30 -0.46 16.60
CA ARG A 79 -26.93 -1.66 16.03
C ARG A 79 -28.34 -1.75 16.66
N PRO A 80 -29.40 -1.43 15.92
CA PRO A 80 -30.74 -1.51 16.48
C PRO A 80 -30.99 -2.95 16.96
N SER A 81 -31.14 -3.11 18.27
CA SER A 81 -31.56 -4.38 18.85
C SER A 81 -33.05 -4.55 18.55
N THR A 82 -33.38 -5.46 17.66
CA THR A 82 -34.75 -5.87 17.36
C THR A 82 -35.34 -6.80 18.44
N ASP A 83 -34.53 -7.21 19.41
CA ASP A 83 -34.95 -8.13 20.46
C ASP A 83 -35.70 -7.40 21.60
N GLY A 84 -37.01 -7.57 21.62
CA GLY A 84 -37.86 -7.23 22.80
C GLY A 84 -38.59 -5.90 22.76
N LEU A 85 -38.60 -5.18 21.65
CA LEU A 85 -39.43 -3.96 21.52
C LEU A 85 -40.90 -4.30 21.23
N ALA A 86 -41.79 -3.75 22.06
CA ALA A 86 -43.24 -3.79 21.79
C ALA A 86 -43.52 -3.08 20.44
N PRO A 87 -44.45 -3.58 19.62
CA PRO A 87 -44.83 -2.93 18.37
C PRO A 87 -45.25 -1.47 18.62
N GLY A 88 -44.54 -0.51 18.05
CA GLY A 88 -44.83 0.92 18.18
C GLY A 88 -43.86 1.72 19.07
N THR A 89 -42.85 1.11 19.70
CA THR A 89 -41.83 1.83 20.43
C THR A 89 -40.68 2.16 19.45
N ASN A 90 -40.45 3.43 19.17
CA ASN A 90 -39.27 3.85 18.44
C ASN A 90 -38.04 3.53 19.31
N PRO A 91 -37.06 2.73 18.83
CA PRO A 91 -35.86 2.49 19.60
C PRO A 91 -35.13 3.82 19.80
N SER A 92 -34.90 4.16 21.07
CA SER A 92 -33.98 5.24 21.41
C SER A 92 -32.56 4.83 21.03
N SER A 93 -31.78 5.78 20.58
CA SER A 93 -30.32 5.54 20.36
C SER A 93 -29.69 4.95 21.62
N ASP A 94 -28.89 3.92 21.46
CA ASP A 94 -28.14 3.28 22.54
C ASP A 94 -26.95 4.12 23.04
N PHE A 95 -26.66 5.25 22.42
CA PHE A 95 -25.59 6.15 22.88
C PHE A 95 -25.99 6.84 24.22
N PRO A 96 -25.12 6.76 25.24
CA PRO A 96 -25.35 7.46 26.51
C PRO A 96 -25.35 8.98 26.35
N ALA A 97 -26.05 9.69 27.23
CA ALA A 97 -26.06 11.15 27.21
C ALA A 97 -24.68 11.80 27.43
N ASP A 98 -23.74 11.08 28.07
CA ASP A 98 -22.36 11.49 28.34
C ASP A 98 -21.34 10.88 27.36
N THR A 99 -21.78 10.55 26.17
CA THR A 99 -20.94 9.89 25.12
C THR A 99 -19.66 10.63 24.84
N ASP A 100 -19.69 11.95 24.65
CA ASP A 100 -18.50 12.77 24.36
C ASP A 100 -17.44 12.61 25.45
N ARG A 101 -17.86 12.62 26.72
CA ARG A 101 -16.97 12.42 27.86
C ARG A 101 -16.39 11.02 27.91
N ARG A 102 -17.21 10.00 27.65
CA ARG A 102 -16.76 8.59 27.63
C ARG A 102 -15.78 8.34 26.50
N MET A 103 -16.03 8.87 25.31
CA MET A 103 -15.11 8.77 24.18
C MET A 103 -13.80 9.49 24.46
N SER A 104 -13.84 10.70 25.01
CA SER A 104 -12.66 11.49 25.32
C SER A 104 -11.81 10.92 26.47
N ALA A 105 -12.38 10.04 27.31
CA ALA A 105 -11.65 9.37 28.39
C ALA A 105 -10.75 8.23 27.90
N ILE A 106 -10.91 7.77 26.67
CA ILE A 106 -10.07 6.71 26.09
C ILE A 106 -8.72 7.30 25.64
N ASP A 107 -7.64 6.68 26.09
CA ASP A 107 -6.31 7.12 25.67
C ASP A 107 -6.14 6.94 24.17
N GLY A 108 -5.63 7.97 23.50
CA GLY A 108 -5.52 7.99 22.06
C GLY A 108 -6.64 8.74 21.33
N VAL A 109 -7.76 9.05 21.97
CA VAL A 109 -8.81 9.90 21.43
C VAL A 109 -8.41 11.37 21.55
N GLN A 110 -8.58 12.13 20.47
CA GLN A 110 -8.39 13.58 20.44
C GLN A 110 -9.73 14.31 20.62
N ALA A 111 -10.77 13.83 19.96
CA ALA A 111 -12.13 14.31 20.07
C ALA A 111 -13.09 13.19 19.68
N GLY A 112 -14.29 13.18 20.25
CA GLY A 112 -15.29 12.19 19.87
C GLY A 112 -16.67 12.61 20.37
N GLY A 113 -17.68 12.26 19.58
CA GLY A 113 -19.06 12.55 19.89
C GLY A 113 -20.02 11.94 18.87
N VAL A 114 -21.29 12.27 18.98
CA VAL A 114 -22.33 11.72 18.11
C VAL A 114 -22.93 12.78 17.19
N TRP A 115 -23.32 12.34 16.03
CA TRP A 115 -24.01 13.15 15.04
C TRP A 115 -25.03 12.31 14.26
N TRP A 116 -26.03 12.97 13.67
CA TRP A 116 -26.98 12.35 12.78
C TRP A 116 -27.59 13.37 11.81
N PRO A 117 -28.07 12.97 10.64
CA PRO A 117 -28.88 13.84 9.80
C PRO A 117 -30.26 14.03 10.44
N VAL A 118 -30.69 15.27 10.53
CA VAL A 118 -32.05 15.58 11.07
C VAL A 118 -33.12 15.01 10.14
N PRO A 119 -34.07 14.21 10.64
CA PRO A 119 -35.08 13.59 9.81
C PRO A 119 -36.03 14.61 9.17
N GLY A 120 -36.59 14.25 8.02
CA GLY A 120 -37.47 15.13 7.26
C GLY A 120 -36.69 16.01 6.26
N SER A 121 -37.38 17.02 5.76
CA SER A 121 -36.79 18.03 4.88
C SER A 121 -37.13 19.40 5.46
N PRO A 122 -36.42 19.83 6.52
CA PRO A 122 -36.73 21.09 7.18
C PRO A 122 -36.63 22.25 6.20
N VAL A 123 -37.58 23.18 6.31
CA VAL A 123 -37.61 24.39 5.49
C VAL A 123 -36.59 25.38 6.04
N ILE A 124 -35.54 25.62 5.29
CA ILE A 124 -34.46 26.51 5.69
C ILE A 124 -34.58 27.81 4.89
N SER A 125 -34.67 28.94 5.59
CA SER A 125 -34.85 30.25 4.98
C SER A 125 -34.11 31.35 5.73
N ARG A 126 -33.91 32.47 5.07
CA ARG A 126 -33.36 33.70 5.69
C ARG A 126 -34.40 34.50 6.46
N HIS A 127 -35.64 34.36 6.08
CA HIS A 127 -36.78 35.11 6.67
C HIS A 127 -37.77 34.13 7.24
N PRO A 128 -38.59 34.52 8.26
CA PRO A 128 -39.54 33.64 8.90
C PRO A 128 -40.50 32.93 7.95
N ASP A 129 -40.97 33.63 6.92
CA ASP A 129 -41.90 33.14 5.90
C ASP A 129 -41.25 33.02 4.52
N GLY A 130 -39.96 32.90 4.46
CA GLY A 130 -39.19 32.82 3.20
C GLY A 130 -39.46 31.53 2.41
N PRO A 131 -39.26 31.57 1.08
CA PRO A 131 -39.60 30.48 0.17
C PRO A 131 -38.66 29.24 0.24
N GLY A 132 -37.96 29.01 1.35
CA GLY A 132 -37.08 27.84 1.50
C GLY A 132 -35.82 27.93 0.64
N GLU A 133 -35.06 29.01 0.73
CA GLU A 133 -33.83 29.27 -0.02
C GLU A 133 -32.75 28.23 0.24
N GLY A 134 -32.83 27.53 1.37
CA GLY A 134 -31.92 26.42 1.75
C GLY A 134 -32.31 25.04 1.21
N THR A 135 -33.21 24.95 0.23
CA THR A 135 -33.61 23.67 -0.35
C THR A 135 -32.36 22.88 -0.87
N GLY A 136 -32.19 21.65 -0.38
CA GLY A 136 -31.02 20.82 -0.71
C GLY A 136 -29.79 21.05 0.15
N LEU A 137 -29.87 21.89 1.20
CA LEU A 137 -28.87 21.91 2.26
C LEU A 137 -29.15 20.79 3.27
N SER A 138 -28.12 20.07 3.70
CA SER A 138 -28.24 19.07 4.75
C SER A 138 -28.26 19.73 6.13
N LEU A 139 -29.16 19.30 6.99
CA LEU A 139 -29.20 19.69 8.40
C LEU A 139 -28.67 18.53 9.23
N LEU A 140 -27.58 18.74 9.93
CA LEU A 140 -26.97 17.75 10.81
C LEU A 140 -27.12 18.18 12.27
N ALA A 141 -27.48 17.24 13.13
CA ALA A 141 -27.38 17.38 14.57
C ALA A 141 -26.06 16.82 15.04
N ALA A 142 -25.34 17.51 15.90
CA ALA A 142 -24.07 17.03 16.42
C ALA A 142 -23.80 17.51 17.84
N THR A 143 -23.14 16.69 18.64
CA THR A 143 -22.58 17.08 19.93
C THR A 143 -21.30 17.91 19.74
N PRO A 144 -20.89 18.71 20.73
CA PRO A 144 -19.63 19.46 20.66
C PRO A 144 -18.41 18.60 20.38
N GLY A 145 -18.36 17.40 20.97
CA GLY A 145 -17.29 16.43 20.71
C GLY A 145 -17.27 15.93 19.28
N ALA A 146 -18.44 15.73 18.64
CA ALA A 146 -18.52 15.35 17.24
C ALA A 146 -18.09 16.51 16.32
N VAL A 147 -18.48 17.75 16.62
CA VAL A 147 -18.03 18.93 15.88
C VAL A 147 -16.51 19.08 15.98
N ALA A 148 -15.94 18.90 17.18
CA ALA A 148 -14.49 18.91 17.37
C ALA A 148 -13.81 17.77 16.58
N ALA A 149 -14.40 16.57 16.53
CA ALA A 149 -13.90 15.44 15.76
C ALA A 149 -13.98 15.65 14.24
N MET A 150 -14.94 16.43 13.72
CA MET A 150 -15.02 16.84 12.33
C MET A 150 -13.86 17.76 11.91
N GLU A 151 -13.19 18.41 12.88
CA GLU A 151 -12.11 19.38 12.67
C GLU A 151 -12.48 20.45 11.63
N PRO A 152 -13.50 21.29 11.90
CA PRO A 152 -13.91 22.34 10.99
C PRO A 152 -12.86 23.44 10.93
N THR A 153 -12.56 23.91 9.73
CA THR A 153 -11.78 25.14 9.50
C THR A 153 -12.71 26.32 9.52
N LEU A 154 -12.71 27.09 10.61
CA LEU A 154 -13.57 28.26 10.74
C LEU A 154 -13.08 29.41 9.87
N SER A 155 -14.00 29.98 9.06
CA SER A 155 -13.80 31.24 8.36
C SER A 155 -14.17 32.44 9.23
N ALA A 156 -15.17 32.26 10.11
CA ALA A 156 -15.62 33.30 11.04
C ALA A 156 -16.36 32.69 12.23
N GLY A 157 -16.38 33.36 13.39
CA GLY A 157 -17.13 32.98 14.56
C GLY A 157 -16.47 31.93 15.43
N VAL A 158 -17.28 31.12 16.14
CA VAL A 158 -16.87 30.09 17.11
C VAL A 158 -17.59 28.77 16.85
N THR A 159 -17.03 27.69 17.40
CA THR A 159 -17.68 26.36 17.38
C THR A 159 -18.69 26.23 18.54
N MET A 160 -19.47 25.16 18.51
CA MET A 160 -20.35 24.77 19.60
C MET A 160 -19.54 24.30 20.82
N ASP A 161 -20.00 24.67 21.99
CA ASP A 161 -19.44 24.24 23.27
C ASP A 161 -20.46 23.46 24.14
N ASP A 162 -20.00 22.97 25.26
CA ASP A 162 -20.84 22.24 26.21
C ASP A 162 -21.97 23.09 26.82
N PHE A 163 -21.81 24.43 26.88
CA PHE A 163 -22.83 25.30 27.37
C PHE A 163 -24.04 25.30 26.42
N VAL A 164 -23.77 25.49 25.14
CA VAL A 164 -24.79 25.42 24.07
C VAL A 164 -25.53 24.08 24.08
N GLN A 165 -24.77 22.99 24.24
CA GLN A 165 -25.33 21.64 24.30
C GLN A 165 -26.23 21.44 25.53
N ARG A 166 -25.81 21.89 26.73
CA ARG A 166 -26.63 21.73 27.97
C ARG A 166 -27.87 22.59 28.00
N THR A 167 -27.85 23.73 27.36
CA THR A 167 -28.94 24.71 27.38
C THR A 167 -29.85 24.61 26.14
N ALA A 168 -29.59 23.66 25.26
CA ALA A 168 -30.32 23.44 24.02
C ALA A 168 -30.61 24.74 23.22
N GLN A 169 -29.61 25.60 23.14
CA GLN A 169 -29.75 26.90 22.47
C GLN A 169 -29.98 26.72 20.97
N PRO A 170 -30.91 27.48 20.35
CA PRO A 170 -31.13 27.48 18.92
C PRO A 170 -30.00 28.24 18.22
N VAL A 171 -28.83 27.59 18.06
CA VAL A 171 -27.71 28.10 17.34
C VAL A 171 -27.35 27.19 16.17
N VAL A 172 -26.63 27.71 15.20
CA VAL A 172 -26.23 26.95 14.00
C VAL A 172 -24.85 27.34 13.54
N LEU A 173 -24.08 26.32 13.10
CA LEU A 173 -22.87 26.48 12.31
C LEU A 173 -23.19 26.29 10.83
N LEU A 174 -22.78 27.22 9.99
CA LEU A 174 -23.01 27.16 8.54
C LEU A 174 -21.75 26.73 7.82
N SER A 175 -21.88 25.87 6.82
CA SER A 175 -20.83 25.75 5.82
C SER A 175 -20.76 27.03 4.97
N GLU A 176 -19.62 27.30 4.38
CA GLU A 176 -19.45 28.46 3.47
C GLU A 176 -20.44 28.39 2.31
N ALA A 177 -20.75 27.18 1.82
CA ALA A 177 -21.75 26.96 0.78
C ALA A 177 -23.17 27.35 1.27
N ALA A 178 -23.54 26.94 2.49
CA ALA A 178 -24.82 27.32 3.08
C ALA A 178 -24.88 28.83 3.37
N ALA A 179 -23.81 29.41 3.90
CA ALA A 179 -23.72 30.85 4.17
C ALA A 179 -23.89 31.69 2.89
N LYS A 180 -23.22 31.32 1.80
CA LYS A 180 -23.39 31.97 0.49
C LYS A 180 -24.83 31.85 -0.02
N ARG A 181 -25.43 30.67 0.09
CA ARG A 181 -26.79 30.41 -0.39
C ARG A 181 -27.85 31.20 0.39
N LEU A 182 -27.66 31.31 1.71
CA LEU A 182 -28.56 32.09 2.59
C LEU A 182 -28.19 33.58 2.66
N GLY A 183 -27.16 34.02 1.95
CA GLY A 183 -26.71 35.40 1.94
C GLY A 183 -26.14 35.89 3.27
N VAL A 184 -25.62 34.99 4.09
CA VAL A 184 -24.97 35.33 5.38
C VAL A 184 -23.48 35.49 5.13
N SER A 185 -23.01 36.76 5.12
CA SER A 185 -21.60 37.08 4.84
C SER A 185 -20.82 37.59 6.06
N ARG A 186 -21.50 38.01 7.14
CA ARG A 186 -20.91 38.62 8.33
C ARG A 186 -21.65 38.17 9.57
N LEU A 187 -20.91 38.00 10.68
CA LEU A 187 -21.47 37.57 11.97
C LEU A 187 -21.61 38.71 12.97
N ASP A 188 -21.10 39.90 12.68
CA ASP A 188 -21.07 41.04 13.60
C ASP A 188 -22.48 41.48 14.06
N ALA A 189 -23.48 41.27 13.23
CA ALA A 189 -24.87 41.61 13.50
C ALA A 189 -25.66 40.42 14.11
N GLN A 190 -24.99 39.34 14.50
CA GLN A 190 -25.61 38.09 14.98
C GLN A 190 -26.77 37.64 14.06
N PRO A 191 -26.51 37.34 12.79
CA PRO A 191 -27.56 36.96 11.87
C PRO A 191 -28.26 35.68 12.33
N ALA A 192 -29.55 35.61 12.05
CA ALA A 192 -30.32 34.39 12.27
C ALA A 192 -30.73 33.78 10.92
N VAL A 193 -30.81 32.45 10.90
CA VAL A 193 -31.47 31.69 9.85
C VAL A 193 -32.65 30.96 10.42
N PHE A 194 -33.71 30.80 9.65
CA PHE A 194 -34.92 30.18 10.08
C PHE A 194 -34.96 28.74 9.61
N ILE A 195 -35.15 27.82 10.57
CA ILE A 195 -35.34 26.40 10.29
C ILE A 195 -36.76 26.05 10.81
N ASP A 196 -37.63 25.65 9.90
CA ASP A 196 -39.05 25.44 10.20
C ASP A 196 -39.67 26.61 10.96
N HIS A 197 -39.49 27.85 10.46
CA HIS A 197 -39.96 29.11 11.01
C HIS A 197 -39.33 29.53 12.35
N VAL A 198 -38.36 28.80 12.86
CA VAL A 198 -37.70 29.11 14.12
C VAL A 198 -36.32 29.73 13.87
N PRO A 199 -36.04 30.86 14.55
CA PRO A 199 -34.77 31.53 14.40
C PRO A 199 -33.64 30.76 15.09
N TYR A 200 -32.56 30.48 14.36
CA TYR A 200 -31.29 29.96 14.87
C TYR A 200 -30.22 31.03 14.68
N THR A 201 -29.55 31.39 15.75
CA THR A 201 -28.44 32.34 15.67
C THR A 201 -27.22 31.69 15.02
N VAL A 202 -26.67 32.30 14.00
CA VAL A 202 -25.46 31.83 13.35
C VAL A 202 -24.24 32.18 14.21
N ILE A 203 -23.59 31.19 14.81
CA ILE A 203 -22.44 31.39 15.69
C ILE A 203 -21.11 31.24 14.97
N GLY A 204 -21.07 30.54 13.83
CA GLY A 204 -19.85 30.37 13.05
C GLY A 204 -20.09 29.94 11.62
N ILE A 205 -19.08 30.20 10.79
CA ILE A 205 -19.04 29.77 9.39
C ILE A 205 -17.74 29.00 9.19
N TYR A 206 -17.82 27.79 8.61
CA TYR A 206 -16.65 26.97 8.30
C TYR A 206 -16.51 26.76 6.80
N SER A 207 -15.28 26.78 6.31
CA SER A 207 -14.93 26.62 4.89
C SER A 207 -14.66 25.17 4.53
N ASP A 208 -14.15 24.39 5.48
CA ASP A 208 -13.76 22.99 5.27
C ASP A 208 -13.99 22.15 6.52
N VAL A 209 -14.14 20.85 6.36
CA VAL A 209 -14.13 19.86 7.43
C VAL A 209 -13.21 18.71 7.04
N ARG A 210 -12.35 18.29 7.94
CA ARG A 210 -11.43 17.18 7.66
C ARG A 210 -12.12 15.82 7.65
N ARG A 211 -13.13 15.68 8.49
CA ARG A 211 -13.95 14.46 8.61
C ARG A 211 -15.39 14.84 8.37
N GLN A 212 -16.21 13.91 7.90
CA GLN A 212 -17.63 14.09 7.61
C GLN A 212 -17.93 15.08 6.47
N PRO A 213 -17.64 14.70 5.21
CA PRO A 213 -17.86 15.56 4.04
C PRO A 213 -19.32 16.01 3.84
N ALA A 214 -20.31 15.26 4.39
CA ALA A 214 -21.72 15.65 4.32
C ALA A 214 -21.99 17.02 4.96
N ALA A 215 -21.17 17.44 5.91
CA ALA A 215 -21.30 18.75 6.54
C ALA A 215 -20.93 19.92 5.59
N LEU A 216 -20.14 19.70 4.54
CA LEU A 216 -19.71 20.76 3.60
C LEU A 216 -20.85 21.41 2.81
N LEU A 217 -21.94 20.67 2.60
CA LEU A 217 -23.12 21.16 1.86
C LEU A 217 -24.31 21.45 2.79
N GLY A 218 -24.04 21.71 4.08
CA GLY A 218 -25.10 21.85 5.04
C GLY A 218 -24.77 22.76 6.21
N MET A 219 -25.48 22.52 7.27
CA MET A 219 -25.37 23.23 8.54
C MET A 219 -25.44 22.24 9.70
N VAL A 220 -24.88 22.63 10.83
CA VAL A 220 -24.84 21.81 12.03
C VAL A 220 -25.55 22.55 13.18
N ILE A 221 -26.47 21.85 13.84
CA ILE A 221 -27.17 22.35 15.05
C ILE A 221 -26.78 21.48 16.26
N PRO A 222 -26.94 21.96 17.49
CA PRO A 222 -26.68 21.17 18.69
C PRO A 222 -27.58 19.94 18.75
N ALA A 223 -27.01 18.81 19.16
CA ALA A 223 -27.72 17.55 19.32
C ALA A 223 -28.92 17.68 20.27
N SER A 224 -28.79 18.43 21.39
CA SER A 224 -29.86 18.70 22.35
C SER A 224 -31.03 19.47 21.72
N THR A 225 -30.72 20.52 20.96
CA THR A 225 -31.75 21.31 20.26
C THR A 225 -32.48 20.45 19.21
N ALA A 226 -31.76 19.56 18.53
CA ALA A 226 -32.35 18.65 17.57
C ALA A 226 -33.27 17.63 18.24
N LEU A 227 -32.87 17.07 19.38
CA LEU A 227 -33.69 16.13 20.16
C LEU A 227 -34.98 16.77 20.68
N GLU A 228 -34.92 17.99 21.23
CA GLU A 228 -36.10 18.70 21.71
C GLU A 228 -37.10 19.01 20.60
N ARG A 229 -36.61 19.26 19.39
CA ARG A 229 -37.47 19.77 18.33
C ARG A 229 -37.91 18.70 17.34
N TYR A 230 -37.07 17.76 17.02
CA TYR A 230 -37.35 16.71 16.02
C TYR A 230 -37.53 15.32 16.66
N GLY A 231 -37.35 15.23 17.99
CA GLY A 231 -37.40 13.95 18.69
C GLY A 231 -36.19 13.07 18.45
N ASN A 232 -36.30 11.80 18.83
CA ASN A 232 -35.24 10.85 18.67
C ASN A 232 -34.99 10.56 17.17
N PRO A 233 -33.69 10.44 16.76
CA PRO A 233 -33.34 10.08 15.39
C PRO A 233 -33.92 8.70 15.02
N ALA A 234 -34.19 8.50 13.74
CA ALA A 234 -34.70 7.22 13.26
C ALA A 234 -33.64 6.12 13.47
N PRO A 235 -34.05 4.89 13.81
CA PRO A 235 -33.13 3.76 14.02
C PRO A 235 -32.68 3.11 12.69
N ASP A 236 -32.30 3.91 11.72
CA ASP A 236 -31.86 3.44 10.40
C ASP A 236 -30.33 3.49 10.34
N ALA A 237 -29.71 2.43 9.83
CA ALA A 237 -28.24 2.32 9.76
C ALA A 237 -27.59 3.50 9.01
N ASP A 238 -28.28 4.05 8.01
CA ASP A 238 -27.77 5.18 7.20
C ASP A 238 -28.20 6.56 7.75
N ARG A 239 -29.24 6.62 8.57
CA ARG A 239 -29.84 7.87 9.10
C ARG A 239 -29.89 7.93 10.61
N GLY A 240 -29.44 6.87 11.27
CA GLY A 240 -29.36 6.79 12.73
C GLY A 240 -28.20 7.61 13.30
N VAL A 241 -28.09 7.55 14.62
CA VAL A 241 -27.00 8.19 15.36
C VAL A 241 -25.70 7.50 15.04
N GLN A 242 -24.70 8.28 14.69
CA GLN A 242 -23.35 7.81 14.40
C GLN A 242 -22.36 8.48 15.33
N GLY A 243 -21.46 7.68 15.92
CA GLY A 243 -20.30 8.18 16.65
C GLY A 243 -19.17 8.49 15.67
N LEU A 244 -18.57 9.66 15.82
CA LEU A 244 -17.37 10.07 15.10
C LEU A 244 -16.25 10.31 16.11
N VAL A 245 -15.15 9.58 15.95
CA VAL A 245 -14.00 9.69 16.85
C VAL A 245 -12.76 10.00 16.06
N ALA A 246 -12.10 11.09 16.43
CA ALA A 246 -10.78 11.47 15.95
C ALA A 246 -9.73 10.92 16.91
N THR A 247 -8.75 10.16 16.41
CA THR A 247 -7.71 9.52 17.20
C THR A 247 -6.34 10.07 16.87
N ARG A 248 -5.37 9.84 17.76
CA ARG A 248 -3.95 10.01 17.43
C ARG A 248 -3.52 8.97 16.38
N VAL A 249 -2.52 9.32 15.60
CA VAL A 249 -1.94 8.40 14.59
C VAL A 249 -1.50 7.10 15.27
N GLY A 250 -1.94 5.97 14.74
CA GLY A 250 -1.63 4.63 15.27
C GLY A 250 -2.52 4.16 16.42
N ALA A 251 -3.39 5.02 16.99
CA ALA A 251 -4.27 4.63 18.09
C ALA A 251 -5.64 4.09 17.64
N ALA A 252 -6.02 4.27 16.39
CA ALA A 252 -7.38 4.03 15.90
C ALA A 252 -7.88 2.59 16.14
N THR A 253 -7.04 1.59 15.93
CA THR A 253 -7.40 0.17 16.13
C THR A 253 -7.66 -0.13 17.59
N VAL A 254 -6.76 0.32 18.49
CA VAL A 254 -6.88 0.11 19.93
C VAL A 254 -8.11 0.85 20.49
N VAL A 255 -8.32 2.09 20.02
CA VAL A 255 -9.51 2.88 20.39
C VAL A 255 -10.79 2.18 19.91
N ALA A 256 -10.80 1.66 18.68
CA ALA A 256 -11.95 0.95 18.13
C ALA A 256 -12.37 -0.25 18.98
N ASP A 257 -11.39 -1.01 19.49
CA ASP A 257 -11.63 -2.17 20.36
C ASP A 257 -12.18 -1.76 21.76
N GLN A 258 -11.78 -0.60 22.26
CA GLN A 258 -12.18 -0.10 23.57
C GLN A 258 -13.51 0.66 23.58
N LEU A 259 -13.91 1.26 22.44
CA LEU A 259 -15.09 2.11 22.32
C LEU A 259 -16.37 1.44 22.76
N PRO A 260 -16.74 0.19 22.37
CA PRO A 260 -17.99 -0.42 22.78
C PRO A 260 -18.07 -0.59 24.30
N LEU A 261 -16.99 -0.99 24.93
CA LEU A 261 -16.92 -1.19 26.39
C LEU A 261 -16.96 0.13 27.14
N ALA A 262 -16.33 1.18 26.64
CA ALA A 262 -16.35 2.50 27.24
C ALA A 262 -17.73 3.16 27.14
N LEU A 263 -18.42 2.96 26.02
CA LEU A 263 -19.76 3.50 25.80
C LEU A 263 -20.81 2.78 26.65
N ARG A 264 -20.89 1.46 26.57
CA ARG A 264 -21.82 0.63 27.31
C ARG A 264 -21.17 -0.67 27.79
N PRO A 265 -20.68 -0.70 29.02
CA PRO A 265 -20.07 -1.91 29.59
C PRO A 265 -21.03 -3.08 29.72
N ASP A 266 -22.33 -2.77 29.91
CA ASP A 266 -23.43 -3.72 30.06
C ASP A 266 -23.84 -4.39 28.73
N THR A 267 -23.78 -3.65 27.63
CA THR A 267 -24.19 -4.12 26.30
C THR A 267 -23.21 -3.65 25.19
N PRO A 268 -21.96 -4.06 25.21
CA PRO A 268 -20.95 -3.59 24.23
C PRO A 268 -21.30 -4.01 22.79
N ASN A 269 -22.06 -5.10 22.61
CA ASN A 269 -22.48 -5.60 21.30
C ASN A 269 -23.59 -4.74 20.64
N ALA A 270 -24.12 -3.73 21.34
CA ALA A 270 -25.09 -2.78 20.79
C ALA A 270 -24.46 -1.87 19.72
N PHE A 271 -23.13 -1.79 19.68
CA PHE A 271 -22.41 -0.96 18.74
C PHE A 271 -21.66 -1.77 17.68
N THR A 272 -21.67 -1.25 16.46
CA THR A 272 -20.75 -1.69 15.41
C THR A 272 -19.69 -0.61 15.26
N VAL A 273 -18.44 -0.95 15.55
CA VAL A 273 -17.31 -0.03 15.37
C VAL A 273 -16.58 -0.39 14.09
N VAL A 274 -16.44 0.60 13.24
CA VAL A 274 -15.69 0.47 11.98
C VAL A 274 -14.36 1.22 12.18
N PRO A 275 -13.26 0.50 12.43
CA PRO A 275 -11.94 1.09 12.43
C PRO A 275 -11.59 1.60 11.03
N PRO A 276 -10.68 2.54 10.90
CA PRO A 276 -10.18 2.93 9.59
C PRO A 276 -9.65 1.70 8.87
N PRO A 277 -9.88 1.57 7.56
CA PRO A 277 -9.27 0.49 6.80
C PRO A 277 -7.77 0.56 7.00
N ASP A 278 -7.19 -0.54 7.45
CA ASP A 278 -5.74 -0.65 7.58
C ASP A 278 -5.14 -0.43 6.17
N PRO A 279 -4.33 0.61 5.97
CA PRO A 279 -3.71 0.87 4.68
C PRO A 279 -2.93 -0.35 4.16
N HIS A 280 -2.44 -1.18 5.07
CA HIS A 280 -1.70 -2.39 4.73
C HIS A 280 -2.61 -3.52 4.21
N SER A 281 -3.81 -3.71 4.75
CA SER A 281 -4.65 -4.87 4.39
C SER A 281 -5.16 -4.85 2.95
N LEU A 282 -5.58 -3.73 2.43
CA LEU A 282 -6.01 -3.58 1.03
C LEU A 282 -4.81 -3.55 0.07
N GLN A 283 -3.71 -2.94 0.49
CA GLN A 283 -2.47 -2.92 -0.29
C GLN A 283 -1.85 -4.30 -0.37
N ASP A 284 -1.81 -5.06 0.74
CA ASP A 284 -1.19 -6.38 0.80
C ASP A 284 -1.91 -7.37 -0.12
N THR A 285 -3.23 -7.34 -0.21
CA THR A 285 -3.99 -8.24 -1.08
C THR A 285 -3.70 -7.96 -2.56
N VAL A 286 -3.86 -6.71 -3.02
CA VAL A 286 -3.64 -6.35 -4.42
C VAL A 286 -2.16 -6.47 -4.80
N THR A 287 -1.27 -6.06 -3.90
CA THR A 287 0.19 -6.13 -4.11
C THR A 287 0.68 -7.57 -4.14
N SER A 288 0.14 -8.45 -3.29
CA SER A 288 0.47 -9.87 -3.24
C SER A 288 0.10 -10.56 -4.55
N ASP A 289 -1.13 -10.36 -5.05
CA ASP A 289 -1.61 -10.99 -6.27
C ASP A 289 -0.83 -10.53 -7.51
N LEU A 290 -0.61 -9.22 -7.65
CA LEU A 290 0.19 -8.67 -8.74
C LEU A 290 1.66 -9.11 -8.66
N THR A 291 2.26 -9.09 -7.47
CA THR A 291 3.63 -9.53 -7.27
C THR A 291 3.78 -11.02 -7.60
N GLY A 292 2.81 -11.86 -7.25
CA GLY A 292 2.78 -13.27 -7.61
C GLY A 292 2.80 -13.50 -9.13
N LEU A 293 1.96 -12.79 -9.88
CA LEU A 293 1.92 -12.85 -11.34
C LEU A 293 3.24 -12.41 -11.98
N PHE A 294 3.81 -11.31 -11.51
CA PHE A 294 5.06 -10.80 -12.04
C PHE A 294 6.27 -11.66 -11.66
N LEU A 295 6.28 -12.27 -10.47
CA LEU A 295 7.28 -13.26 -10.09
C LEU A 295 7.21 -14.50 -11.00
N ALA A 296 6.01 -14.96 -11.33
CA ALA A 296 5.83 -16.05 -12.28
C ALA A 296 6.38 -15.68 -13.67
N LEU A 297 6.08 -14.48 -14.16
CA LEU A 297 6.62 -13.98 -15.44
C LEU A 297 8.15 -13.87 -15.41
N ALA A 298 8.72 -13.29 -14.35
CA ALA A 298 10.17 -13.21 -14.16
C ALA A 298 10.80 -14.61 -14.11
N GLY A 299 10.15 -15.57 -13.45
CA GLY A 299 10.56 -16.97 -13.41
C GLY A 299 10.59 -17.61 -14.81
N ILE A 300 9.56 -17.36 -15.64
CA ILE A 300 9.52 -17.81 -17.03
C ILE A 300 10.68 -17.18 -17.85
N CYS A 301 10.92 -15.88 -17.71
CA CYS A 301 12.01 -15.20 -18.39
C CYS A 301 13.38 -15.76 -17.95
N LEU A 302 13.57 -16.04 -16.65
CA LEU A 302 14.78 -16.68 -16.14
C LEU A 302 14.96 -18.10 -16.69
N LEU A 303 13.89 -18.88 -16.80
CA LEU A 303 13.90 -20.22 -17.37
C LEU A 303 14.30 -20.18 -18.85
N VAL A 304 13.71 -19.27 -19.63
CA VAL A 304 14.09 -19.06 -21.03
C VAL A 304 15.58 -18.65 -21.13
N GLY A 305 16.04 -17.75 -20.26
CA GLY A 305 17.45 -17.38 -20.17
C GLY A 305 18.36 -18.56 -19.82
N ALA A 306 17.96 -19.40 -18.86
CA ALA A 306 18.70 -20.60 -18.47
C ALA A 306 18.84 -21.61 -19.65
N VAL A 307 17.72 -21.84 -20.38
CA VAL A 307 17.72 -22.68 -21.58
C VAL A 307 18.64 -22.08 -22.66
N GLY A 308 18.62 -20.76 -22.84
CA GLY A 308 19.51 -20.04 -23.74
C GLY A 308 21.00 -20.26 -23.39
N ILE A 309 21.36 -20.11 -22.10
CA ILE A 309 22.73 -20.37 -21.60
C ILE A 309 23.11 -21.85 -21.85
N ALA A 310 22.23 -22.80 -21.49
CA ALA A 310 22.49 -24.21 -21.64
C ALA A 310 22.72 -24.60 -23.13
N ASN A 311 21.84 -24.13 -24.03
CA ASN A 311 21.95 -24.40 -25.46
C ASN A 311 23.22 -23.80 -26.04
N THR A 312 23.55 -22.57 -25.70
CA THR A 312 24.72 -21.85 -26.17
C THR A 312 26.03 -22.52 -25.71
N THR A 313 26.09 -22.90 -24.43
CA THR A 313 27.20 -23.62 -23.85
C THR A 313 27.36 -25.00 -24.49
N LEU A 314 26.24 -25.71 -24.76
CA LEU A 314 26.24 -27.01 -25.44
C LEU A 314 26.83 -26.91 -26.84
N VAL A 315 26.45 -25.91 -27.63
CA VAL A 315 27.02 -25.67 -28.96
C VAL A 315 28.49 -25.29 -28.86
N ALA A 316 28.92 -24.50 -27.86
CA ALA A 316 30.32 -24.20 -27.61
C ALA A 316 31.16 -25.47 -27.31
N VAL A 317 30.59 -26.40 -26.53
CA VAL A 317 31.22 -27.72 -26.29
C VAL A 317 31.38 -28.49 -27.59
N MET A 318 30.36 -28.52 -28.46
CA MET A 318 30.43 -29.22 -29.75
C MET A 318 31.49 -28.61 -30.69
N GLU A 319 31.57 -27.29 -30.78
CA GLU A 319 32.53 -26.58 -31.60
C GLU A 319 33.99 -26.79 -31.12
N ARG A 320 34.21 -26.96 -29.80
CA ARG A 320 35.52 -27.15 -29.20
C ARG A 320 35.83 -28.62 -28.87
N THR A 321 35.11 -29.58 -29.46
CA THR A 321 35.30 -31.02 -29.16
C THR A 321 36.71 -31.51 -29.41
N GLN A 322 37.37 -31.06 -30.47
CA GLN A 322 38.76 -31.42 -30.79
C GLN A 322 39.75 -30.86 -29.76
N GLU A 323 39.57 -29.61 -29.33
CA GLU A 323 40.40 -28.98 -28.30
C GLU A 323 40.26 -29.72 -26.96
N ILE A 324 39.00 -30.11 -26.58
CA ILE A 324 38.70 -30.90 -25.38
C ILE A 324 39.40 -32.25 -25.46
N GLY A 325 39.32 -32.93 -26.64
CA GLY A 325 39.99 -34.20 -26.89
C GLY A 325 41.49 -34.12 -26.74
N LEU A 326 42.11 -33.07 -27.30
CA LEU A 326 43.54 -32.81 -27.19
C LEU A 326 44.00 -32.56 -25.75
N ARG A 327 43.27 -31.70 -25.01
CA ARG A 327 43.57 -31.46 -23.59
C ARG A 327 43.46 -32.74 -22.74
N ARG A 328 42.46 -33.58 -23.01
CA ARG A 328 42.29 -34.86 -22.33
C ARG A 328 43.37 -35.88 -22.66
N SER A 329 43.83 -35.94 -23.93
CA SER A 329 44.95 -36.81 -24.32
C SER A 329 46.27 -36.39 -23.70
N LEU A 330 46.45 -35.10 -23.40
CA LEU A 330 47.57 -34.54 -22.65
C LEU A 330 47.46 -34.70 -21.13
N GLY A 331 46.40 -35.35 -20.61
CA GLY A 331 46.28 -35.67 -19.20
C GLY A 331 45.32 -34.76 -18.37
N ALA A 332 44.57 -33.87 -19.02
CA ALA A 332 43.58 -33.05 -18.31
C ALA A 332 42.49 -33.89 -17.65
N ARG A 333 42.19 -33.62 -16.37
CA ARG A 333 41.14 -34.30 -15.62
C ARG A 333 39.77 -33.86 -16.10
N THR A 334 38.80 -34.76 -16.08
CA THR A 334 37.41 -34.47 -16.44
C THR A 334 36.80 -33.31 -15.65
N GLY A 335 37.16 -33.19 -14.36
CA GLY A 335 36.73 -32.09 -13.49
C GLY A 335 37.26 -30.71 -13.91
N HIS A 336 38.44 -30.64 -14.51
CA HIS A 336 39.01 -29.36 -15.00
C HIS A 336 38.23 -28.84 -16.20
N ILE A 337 37.81 -29.73 -17.12
CA ILE A 337 36.99 -29.38 -18.28
C ILE A 337 35.60 -28.97 -17.83
N ALA A 338 35.01 -29.74 -16.92
CA ALA A 338 33.68 -29.35 -16.36
C ALA A 338 33.71 -27.98 -15.66
N ALA A 339 34.73 -27.74 -14.84
CA ALA A 339 34.91 -26.46 -14.12
C ALA A 339 35.07 -25.27 -15.08
N GLN A 340 35.73 -25.43 -16.20
CA GLN A 340 35.92 -24.40 -17.21
C GLN A 340 34.55 -23.96 -17.82
N PHE A 341 33.76 -24.91 -18.34
CA PHE A 341 32.45 -24.58 -18.95
C PHE A 341 31.45 -24.10 -17.90
N LEU A 342 31.54 -24.62 -16.68
CA LEU A 342 30.72 -24.17 -15.55
C LEU A 342 31.06 -22.74 -15.16
N ALA A 343 32.32 -22.36 -15.13
CA ALA A 343 32.79 -21.00 -14.89
C ALA A 343 32.32 -20.02 -15.99
N GLU A 344 32.39 -20.45 -17.27
CA GLU A 344 31.91 -19.63 -18.40
C GLU A 344 30.40 -19.35 -18.31
N SER A 345 29.57 -20.37 -18.07
CA SER A 345 28.14 -20.20 -17.93
C SER A 345 27.75 -19.42 -16.67
N THR A 346 28.46 -19.60 -15.54
CA THR A 346 28.27 -18.85 -14.31
C THR A 346 28.62 -17.38 -14.52
N ALA A 347 29.71 -17.09 -15.23
CA ALA A 347 30.11 -15.72 -15.56
C ALA A 347 29.06 -15.01 -16.43
N LEU A 348 28.49 -15.72 -17.44
CA LEU A 348 27.40 -15.20 -18.27
C LEU A 348 26.16 -14.88 -17.43
N GLY A 349 25.78 -15.79 -16.51
CA GLY A 349 24.67 -15.58 -15.59
C GLY A 349 24.90 -14.41 -14.63
N THR A 350 26.11 -14.28 -14.08
CA THR A 350 26.48 -13.18 -13.17
C THR A 350 26.46 -11.83 -13.89
N LEU A 351 27.05 -11.75 -15.07
CA LEU A 351 27.05 -10.52 -15.90
C LEU A 351 25.62 -10.15 -16.30
N GLY A 352 24.82 -11.14 -16.73
CA GLY A 352 23.40 -10.94 -17.02
C GLY A 352 22.63 -10.43 -15.81
N GLY A 353 22.93 -10.97 -14.62
CA GLY A 353 22.37 -10.53 -13.34
C GLY A 353 22.72 -9.10 -12.97
N LEU A 354 23.98 -8.72 -13.09
CA LEU A 354 24.46 -7.36 -12.82
C LEU A 354 23.83 -6.34 -13.76
N ILE A 355 23.87 -6.62 -15.07
CA ILE A 355 23.28 -5.74 -16.09
C ILE A 355 21.77 -5.65 -15.90
N GLY A 356 21.10 -6.79 -15.68
CA GLY A 356 19.66 -6.85 -15.44
C GLY A 356 19.25 -6.04 -14.21
N THR A 357 19.98 -6.20 -13.09
CA THR A 357 19.75 -5.40 -11.87
C THR A 357 19.92 -3.91 -12.15
N GLY A 358 20.98 -3.52 -12.85
CA GLY A 358 21.23 -2.12 -13.22
C GLY A 358 20.10 -1.54 -14.08
N LEU A 359 19.66 -2.27 -15.11
CA LEU A 359 18.52 -1.86 -15.94
C LEU A 359 17.21 -1.79 -15.16
N GLY A 360 16.96 -2.75 -14.25
CA GLY A 360 15.80 -2.73 -13.38
C GLY A 360 15.77 -1.48 -12.49
N VAL A 361 16.90 -1.13 -11.85
CA VAL A 361 17.03 0.07 -11.03
C VAL A 361 16.82 1.34 -11.86
N VAL A 362 17.45 1.43 -13.05
CA VAL A 362 17.27 2.58 -13.95
C VAL A 362 15.81 2.72 -14.37
N THR A 363 15.11 1.61 -14.62
CA THR A 363 13.67 1.62 -14.94
C THR A 363 12.84 2.17 -13.78
N VAL A 364 13.09 1.72 -12.54
CA VAL A 364 12.38 2.22 -11.34
C VAL A 364 12.60 3.71 -11.16
N VAL A 365 13.84 4.16 -11.21
CA VAL A 365 14.18 5.58 -11.03
C VAL A 365 13.60 6.43 -12.18
N GLY A 366 13.69 5.94 -13.42
CA GLY A 366 13.15 6.64 -14.59
C GLY A 366 11.63 6.82 -14.53
N VAL A 367 10.89 5.76 -14.15
CA VAL A 367 9.44 5.86 -13.98
C VAL A 367 9.06 6.75 -12.80
N ALA A 368 9.78 6.65 -11.69
CA ALA A 368 9.56 7.51 -10.52
C ALA A 368 9.78 8.98 -10.88
N ALA A 369 10.87 9.31 -11.56
CA ALA A 369 11.16 10.68 -12.02
C ALA A 369 10.11 11.21 -13.02
N ALA A 370 9.65 10.37 -13.96
CA ALA A 370 8.63 10.75 -14.93
C ALA A 370 7.24 10.99 -14.30
N ARG A 371 7.01 10.48 -13.09
CA ARG A 371 5.76 10.60 -12.35
C ARG A 371 5.83 11.52 -11.13
N ASP A 372 6.96 12.18 -10.91
CA ASP A 372 7.25 12.98 -9.70
C ASP A 372 7.07 12.17 -8.40
N TRP A 373 7.46 10.88 -8.44
CA TRP A 373 7.41 9.97 -7.30
C TRP A 373 8.77 9.84 -6.63
N THR A 374 8.78 9.59 -5.32
CA THR A 374 10.01 9.24 -4.60
C THR A 374 10.33 7.77 -4.84
N ALA A 375 11.43 7.48 -5.56
CA ALA A 375 11.83 6.10 -5.82
C ALA A 375 12.19 5.37 -4.53
N VAL A 376 11.52 4.26 -4.25
CA VAL A 376 11.79 3.39 -3.09
C VAL A 376 12.46 2.11 -3.59
N LEU A 377 13.77 1.99 -3.36
CA LEU A 377 14.54 0.78 -3.65
C LEU A 377 14.84 0.05 -2.34
N GLN A 378 14.39 -1.19 -2.23
CA GLN A 378 14.67 -2.02 -1.06
C GLN A 378 16.03 -2.72 -1.24
N PRO A 379 17.05 -2.45 -0.40
CA PRO A 379 18.37 -3.08 -0.51
C PRO A 379 18.30 -4.61 -0.37
N ALA A 380 17.36 -5.11 0.44
CA ALA A 380 17.17 -6.54 0.67
C ALA A 380 16.77 -7.34 -0.58
N THR A 381 16.14 -6.71 -1.55
CA THR A 381 15.73 -7.35 -2.82
C THR A 381 16.69 -7.03 -3.97
N THR A 382 17.25 -5.84 -3.98
CA THR A 382 18.11 -5.36 -5.08
C THR A 382 19.54 -5.92 -5.00
N LEU A 383 20.13 -6.00 -3.79
CA LEU A 383 21.50 -6.49 -3.61
C LEU A 383 21.67 -7.99 -3.93
N PRO A 384 20.74 -8.91 -3.57
CA PRO A 384 20.88 -10.32 -3.92
C PRO A 384 20.47 -10.65 -5.37
N ALA A 385 19.86 -9.73 -6.12
CA ALA A 385 19.40 -10.00 -7.49
C ALA A 385 20.50 -10.50 -8.43
N PRO A 386 21.75 -9.98 -8.44
CA PRO A 386 22.84 -10.54 -9.25
C PRO A 386 23.18 -11.99 -8.87
N LEU A 387 23.01 -12.39 -7.61
CA LEU A 387 23.25 -13.78 -7.17
C LEU A 387 22.25 -14.75 -7.80
N ILE A 388 21.03 -14.34 -8.07
CA ILE A 388 20.03 -15.15 -8.80
C ILE A 388 20.58 -15.47 -10.19
N GLY A 389 21.15 -14.48 -10.88
CA GLY A 389 21.80 -14.69 -12.18
C GLY A 389 22.95 -15.67 -12.11
N THR A 390 23.79 -15.56 -11.07
CA THR A 390 24.89 -16.49 -10.81
C THR A 390 24.42 -17.92 -10.65
N VAL A 391 23.36 -18.13 -9.83
CA VAL A 391 22.75 -19.45 -9.61
C VAL A 391 22.14 -20.01 -10.89
N VAL A 392 21.42 -19.18 -11.64
CA VAL A 392 20.84 -19.58 -12.94
C VAL A 392 21.94 -19.99 -13.93
N GLY A 393 23.01 -19.22 -14.04
CA GLY A 393 24.14 -19.55 -14.91
C GLY A 393 24.84 -20.85 -14.51
N LEU A 394 25.01 -21.08 -13.20
CA LEU A 394 25.57 -22.32 -12.65
C LEU A 394 24.69 -23.54 -12.99
N LEU A 395 23.39 -23.45 -12.72
CA LEU A 395 22.46 -24.55 -12.98
C LEU A 395 22.31 -24.84 -14.49
N ALA A 396 22.20 -23.80 -15.31
CA ALA A 396 22.09 -23.93 -16.76
C ALA A 396 23.36 -24.55 -17.39
N GLY A 397 24.54 -24.22 -16.85
CA GLY A 397 25.82 -24.73 -17.31
C GLY A 397 26.13 -26.15 -16.87
N LEU A 398 25.42 -26.70 -15.88
CA LEU A 398 25.74 -27.99 -15.28
C LEU A 398 25.65 -29.14 -16.29
N TYR A 399 24.56 -29.21 -17.06
CA TYR A 399 24.39 -30.25 -18.07
C TYR A 399 25.43 -30.19 -19.19
N PRO A 400 25.66 -29.04 -19.86
CA PRO A 400 26.72 -28.93 -20.89
C PRO A 400 28.12 -29.23 -20.33
N ALA A 401 28.46 -28.76 -19.14
CA ALA A 401 29.74 -29.01 -18.49
C ALA A 401 29.98 -30.49 -18.22
N LEU A 402 29.00 -31.22 -17.73
CA LEU A 402 29.07 -32.66 -17.52
C LEU A 402 29.19 -33.41 -18.84
N ARG A 403 28.53 -32.96 -19.91
CA ARG A 403 28.67 -33.54 -21.25
C ARG A 403 30.05 -33.33 -21.83
N ALA A 404 30.62 -32.12 -21.71
CA ALA A 404 31.99 -31.82 -22.11
C ALA A 404 33.02 -32.73 -21.40
N ALA A 405 32.86 -32.91 -20.09
CA ALA A 405 33.70 -33.76 -19.27
C ALA A 405 33.69 -35.26 -19.68
N ARG A 406 32.60 -35.73 -20.26
CA ARG A 406 32.43 -37.12 -20.73
C ARG A 406 32.82 -37.36 -22.17
N THR A 407 33.33 -36.36 -22.89
CA THR A 407 33.78 -36.51 -24.30
C THR A 407 34.97 -37.46 -24.35
N ASP A 408 34.86 -38.50 -25.17
CA ASP A 408 35.94 -39.48 -25.36
C ASP A 408 37.06 -38.89 -26.24
N PRO A 409 38.35 -38.91 -25.81
CA PRO A 409 39.48 -38.39 -26.59
C PRO A 409 39.65 -39.07 -27.97
N LEU A 410 39.37 -40.37 -28.04
CA LEU A 410 39.53 -41.12 -29.30
C LEU A 410 38.50 -40.74 -30.34
N THR A 411 37.25 -40.55 -29.92
CA THR A 411 36.17 -40.13 -30.85
C THR A 411 36.30 -38.67 -31.23
N ALA A 412 36.75 -37.79 -30.30
CA ALA A 412 37.00 -36.38 -30.57
C ALA A 412 38.08 -36.11 -31.62
N LEU A 413 39.13 -36.94 -31.68
CA LEU A 413 40.24 -36.79 -32.65
C LEU A 413 39.92 -37.48 -34.00
N ARG A 414 38.95 -38.41 -34.06
CA ARG A 414 38.52 -39.08 -35.29
C ARG A 414 37.49 -38.32 -36.13
N SER A 415 36.83 -37.36 -35.55
CA SER A 415 35.79 -36.53 -36.20
C SER A 415 36.34 -35.32 -36.94
N ALA A 416 37.63 -35.34 -37.23
CA ALA A 416 38.36 -34.34 -38.01
C ALA A 416 38.27 -34.56 -39.51
#